data_761dc5972a5b5331b19002fc9410cf25
#
_entry.id   761dc5972a5b5331b19002fc9410cf25
#
_cell.length_a   1.000
_cell.length_b   1.000
_cell.length_c   1.000
_cell.angle_alpha   90.00
_cell.angle_beta   90.00
_cell.angle_gamma   90.00
#
_symmetry.space_group_name_H-M   'P 1'
#
loop_
_entity.id
_entity.type
_entity.pdbx_description
1 polymer ?
#
loop_
_entity_poly.entity_id
_entity_poly.type
_entity_poly.pdbx_seq_one_letter_code
_entity_poly.pdbx_strand_id
1 'polypeptide(L)'
;MSRRVKLTVAYDGTDYCGWQIQPNGITVEEVLNKKISKLTGEDIRIIGASRTDSGVHALGNVAVFDTESSIPPERMAYALNQKLPDDIVIRQSCQVPDDWHPRYQDHVVKTYEYHICNAPVPNPLKRRYSTHVSFPMDVEAMKKGAAYLIGEHDFVSFCNIKTNVEDTVRTVYALDIMQEGEDITLRITGNGFLYNMVRIIAGTLIRVGRGFYEPERVKEILDEKVRTAAGVTAPPNGLVLVEIGYDDSENSGYSEEERR
;
A
#
# COMPACT_ATOMS: atom_id res chain seq x y z
N MET A 1 -23.45 14.27 19.80
CA MET A 1 -22.66 13.13 20.29
C MET A 1 -21.57 12.86 19.25
N SER A 2 -20.31 12.80 19.71
CA SER A 2 -19.18 12.44 18.86
C SER A 2 -19.36 11.01 18.33
N ARG A 3 -18.90 10.74 17.12
CA ARG A 3 -18.92 9.42 16.47
C ARG A 3 -17.67 9.26 15.63
N ARG A 4 -17.14 8.04 15.57
CA ARG A 4 -15.99 7.70 14.77
C ARG A 4 -16.40 7.26 13.38
N VAL A 5 -15.81 7.91 12.37
CA VAL A 5 -16.05 7.62 10.95
C VAL A 5 -14.82 6.99 10.35
N LYS A 6 -14.99 5.79 9.75
CA LYS A 6 -13.98 5.11 8.93
C LYS A 6 -14.13 5.52 7.47
N LEU A 7 -13.02 5.86 6.83
CA LEU A 7 -12.91 6.16 5.41
C LEU A 7 -12.05 5.13 4.71
N THR A 8 -12.46 4.68 3.53
CA THR A 8 -11.61 3.99 2.56
C THR A 8 -11.17 5.01 1.51
N VAL A 9 -9.86 5.23 1.42
CA VAL A 9 -9.25 6.32 0.64
C VAL A 9 -8.45 5.77 -0.52
N ALA A 10 -8.75 6.23 -1.74
CA ALA A 10 -7.94 6.01 -2.92
C ALA A 10 -7.22 7.31 -3.32
N TYR A 11 -5.98 7.21 -3.81
CA TYR A 11 -5.25 8.38 -4.29
C TYR A 11 -4.15 8.04 -5.31
N ASP A 12 -3.94 8.94 -6.27
CA ASP A 12 -2.73 9.03 -7.07
C ASP A 12 -1.67 9.76 -6.22
N GLY A 13 -0.65 9.03 -5.76
CA GLY A 13 0.39 9.54 -4.89
C GLY A 13 1.48 10.35 -5.60
N THR A 14 1.43 10.48 -6.95
CA THR A 14 2.50 11.05 -7.77
C THR A 14 2.98 12.41 -7.27
N ASP A 15 2.05 13.30 -6.94
CA ASP A 15 2.32 14.68 -6.58
C ASP A 15 2.34 14.92 -5.05
N TYR A 16 2.36 13.82 -4.25
CA TYR A 16 2.36 13.85 -2.78
C TYR A 16 3.66 13.34 -2.18
N CYS A 17 4.08 13.99 -1.09
CA CYS A 17 5.18 13.54 -0.24
C CYS A 17 4.77 12.36 0.68
N GLY A 18 3.97 11.43 0.15
CA GLY A 18 3.42 10.27 0.84
C GLY A 18 2.18 10.59 1.68
N TRP A 19 1.83 9.64 2.54
CA TRP A 19 0.64 9.76 3.39
C TRP A 19 0.82 10.76 4.52
N GLN A 20 1.82 10.54 5.38
CA GLN A 20 1.95 11.22 6.67
C GLN A 20 2.45 12.65 6.54
N ILE A 21 1.84 13.58 7.30
CA ILE A 21 2.24 14.98 7.38
C ILE A 21 3.73 15.10 7.71
N GLN A 22 4.43 15.88 6.91
CA GLN A 22 5.85 16.17 7.04
C GLN A 22 6.18 17.57 6.47
N PRO A 23 7.30 18.22 6.88
CA PRO A 23 7.58 19.58 6.47
C PRO A 23 8.01 19.74 5.00
N ASN A 24 8.33 18.66 4.31
CA ASN A 24 9.01 18.70 3.00
C ASN A 24 8.06 18.83 1.79
N GLY A 25 6.74 18.83 2.00
CA GLY A 25 5.77 18.99 0.92
C GLY A 25 4.37 18.54 1.32
N ILE A 26 3.44 18.67 0.37
CA ILE A 26 2.02 18.33 0.56
C ILE A 26 1.87 16.81 0.72
N THR A 27 1.04 16.39 1.66
CA THR A 27 0.75 14.97 1.95
C THR A 27 -0.74 14.68 1.87
N VAL A 28 -1.10 13.42 1.65
CA VAL A 28 -2.52 13.01 1.56
C VAL A 28 -3.25 13.28 2.88
N GLU A 29 -2.63 12.96 4.02
CA GLU A 29 -3.18 13.21 5.37
C GLU A 29 -3.45 14.71 5.60
N GLU A 30 -2.55 15.59 5.18
CA GLU A 30 -2.72 17.04 5.30
C GLU A 30 -3.93 17.54 4.49
N VAL A 31 -4.07 17.08 3.25
CA VAL A 31 -5.21 17.45 2.39
C VAL A 31 -6.51 16.97 3.00
N LEU A 32 -6.57 15.72 3.46
CA LEU A 32 -7.75 15.15 4.10
C LEU A 32 -8.13 15.94 5.36
N ASN A 33 -7.18 16.21 6.26
CA ASN A 33 -7.43 17.00 7.47
C ASN A 33 -8.04 18.37 7.13
N LYS A 34 -7.43 19.10 6.19
CA LYS A 34 -7.93 20.42 5.76
C LYS A 34 -9.34 20.37 5.15
N LYS A 35 -9.61 19.36 4.34
CA LYS A 35 -10.91 19.23 3.64
C LYS A 35 -12.01 18.74 4.57
N ILE A 36 -11.72 17.80 5.47
CA ILE A 36 -12.68 17.33 6.46
C ILE A 36 -12.99 18.45 7.45
N SER A 37 -11.97 19.13 7.99
CA SER A 37 -12.17 20.26 8.91
C SER A 37 -13.01 21.37 8.28
N LYS A 38 -12.76 21.71 7.00
CA LYS A 38 -13.55 22.70 6.28
C LYS A 38 -15.00 22.26 6.06
N LEU A 39 -15.24 20.96 5.86
CA LEU A 39 -16.58 20.41 5.64
C LEU A 39 -17.40 20.36 6.92
N THR A 40 -16.79 19.97 8.04
CA THR A 40 -17.46 19.76 9.33
C THR A 40 -17.50 21.02 10.19
N GLY A 41 -16.59 21.97 9.97
CA GLY A 41 -16.38 23.14 10.82
C GLY A 41 -15.57 22.84 12.11
N GLU A 42 -14.96 21.65 12.19
CA GLU A 42 -14.23 21.13 13.36
C GLU A 42 -12.72 21.07 13.07
N ASP A 43 -11.86 21.06 14.09
CA ASP A 43 -10.41 20.78 13.94
C ASP A 43 -10.19 19.26 13.88
N ILE A 44 -10.23 18.69 12.69
CA ILE A 44 -10.14 17.25 12.47
C ILE A 44 -8.69 16.82 12.21
N ARG A 45 -8.31 15.72 12.83
CA ARG A 45 -7.06 14.99 12.60
C ARG A 45 -7.36 13.53 12.39
N ILE A 46 -7.11 13.04 11.18
CA ILE A 46 -7.33 11.63 10.85
C ILE A 46 -6.21 10.74 11.41
N ILE A 47 -6.53 9.48 11.66
CA ILE A 47 -5.58 8.42 11.99
C ILE A 47 -5.57 7.43 10.82
N GLY A 48 -4.46 7.38 10.08
CA GLY A 48 -4.32 6.47 8.93
C GLY A 48 -3.80 5.08 9.33
N ALA A 49 -4.25 4.04 8.63
CA ALA A 49 -3.85 2.65 8.82
C ALA A 49 -2.45 2.35 8.25
N SER A 50 -2.13 2.90 7.07
CA SER A 50 -0.86 2.65 6.40
C SER A 50 -0.19 3.95 5.98
N ARG A 51 1.12 4.03 6.24
CA ARG A 51 1.96 5.12 5.75
C ARG A 51 2.55 4.68 4.42
N THR A 52 2.10 5.28 3.32
CA THR A 52 2.72 5.09 2.02
C THR A 52 3.83 6.11 1.81
N ASP A 53 4.88 5.72 1.09
CA ASP A 53 6.00 6.59 0.74
C ASP A 53 5.60 7.66 -0.29
N SER A 54 6.46 8.67 -0.47
CA SER A 54 6.31 9.67 -1.53
C SER A 54 6.19 8.98 -2.90
N GLY A 55 5.19 9.38 -3.69
CA GLY A 55 4.92 8.85 -5.03
C GLY A 55 4.23 7.48 -5.06
N VAL A 56 3.87 6.88 -3.92
CA VAL A 56 3.16 5.60 -3.82
C VAL A 56 1.66 5.86 -3.82
N HIS A 57 0.92 5.05 -4.58
CA HIS A 57 -0.53 5.15 -4.75
C HIS A 57 -1.29 4.28 -3.76
N ALA A 58 -2.61 4.49 -3.66
CA ALA A 58 -3.51 3.59 -2.95
C ALA A 58 -4.88 3.52 -3.62
N LEU A 59 -5.50 2.35 -3.58
CA LEU A 59 -6.90 2.12 -3.90
C LEU A 59 -7.76 1.91 -2.66
N GLY A 60 -7.15 1.55 -1.53
CA GLY A 60 -7.87 1.17 -0.32
C GLY A 60 -7.11 1.45 0.98
N ASN A 61 -6.47 2.62 1.13
CA ASN A 61 -5.96 3.02 2.44
C ASN A 61 -7.13 3.34 3.37
N VAL A 62 -6.96 3.10 4.66
CA VAL A 62 -8.00 3.32 5.66
C VAL A 62 -7.60 4.43 6.61
N ALA A 63 -8.54 5.30 6.94
CA ALA A 63 -8.38 6.33 7.95
C ALA A 63 -9.65 6.48 8.80
N VAL A 64 -9.49 6.96 10.03
CA VAL A 64 -10.60 7.30 10.91
C VAL A 64 -10.45 8.70 11.47
N PHE A 65 -11.58 9.29 11.84
CA PHE A 65 -11.65 10.54 12.60
C PHE A 65 -12.93 10.58 13.43
N ASP A 66 -12.91 11.41 14.47
CA ASP A 66 -14.06 11.65 15.32
C ASP A 66 -14.71 12.97 14.92
N THR A 67 -16.07 13.03 14.93
CA THR A 67 -16.83 14.22 14.54
C THR A 67 -18.20 14.30 15.23
N GLU A 68 -18.66 15.52 15.50
CA GLU A 68 -20.02 15.84 15.94
C GLU A 68 -20.90 16.35 14.81
N SER A 69 -20.36 16.43 13.59
CA SER A 69 -21.06 16.89 12.38
C SER A 69 -22.38 16.16 12.19
N SER A 70 -23.41 16.84 11.71
CA SER A 70 -24.73 16.25 11.40
C SER A 70 -24.74 15.38 10.15
N ILE A 71 -23.66 15.38 9.34
CA ILE A 71 -23.57 14.58 8.11
C ILE A 71 -23.56 13.09 8.50
N PRO A 72 -24.48 12.26 7.99
CA PRO A 72 -24.46 10.82 8.25
C PRO A 72 -23.14 10.18 7.84
N PRO A 73 -22.54 9.25 8.63
CA PRO A 73 -21.26 8.60 8.30
C PRO A 73 -21.23 8.00 6.91
N GLU A 74 -22.32 7.37 6.46
CA GLU A 74 -22.44 6.73 5.14
C GLU A 74 -22.51 7.77 3.99
N ARG A 75 -22.80 9.03 4.31
CA ARG A 75 -22.85 10.14 3.35
C ARG A 75 -21.55 10.97 3.34
N MET A 76 -20.65 10.73 4.28
CA MET A 76 -19.41 11.49 4.42
C MET A 76 -18.54 11.38 3.16
N ALA A 77 -18.43 10.18 2.57
CA ALA A 77 -17.69 9.96 1.32
C ALA A 77 -18.23 10.87 0.18
N TYR A 78 -19.54 10.91 0.00
CA TYR A 78 -20.16 11.75 -1.02
C TYR A 78 -19.89 13.24 -0.79
N ALA A 79 -20.04 13.71 0.45
CA ALA A 79 -19.83 15.11 0.81
C ALA A 79 -18.36 15.54 0.63
N LEU A 80 -17.41 14.66 1.00
CA LEU A 80 -15.97 14.92 0.87
C LEU A 80 -15.54 14.97 -0.59
N ASN A 81 -16.01 14.04 -1.43
CA ASN A 81 -15.63 13.97 -2.85
C ASN A 81 -16.05 15.22 -3.65
N GLN A 82 -17.01 16.02 -3.14
CA GLN A 82 -17.34 17.32 -3.73
C GLN A 82 -16.29 18.42 -3.44
N LYS A 83 -15.35 18.17 -2.56
CA LYS A 83 -14.38 19.15 -2.06
C LYS A 83 -12.93 18.71 -2.21
N LEU A 84 -12.69 17.41 -2.40
CA LEU A 84 -11.37 16.86 -2.61
C LEU A 84 -10.84 17.21 -4.01
N PRO A 85 -9.52 17.23 -4.21
CA PRO A 85 -8.95 17.26 -5.55
C PRO A 85 -9.17 15.93 -6.27
N ASP A 86 -9.04 15.91 -7.60
CA ASP A 86 -9.38 14.75 -8.45
C ASP A 86 -8.49 13.52 -8.19
N ASP A 87 -7.31 13.72 -7.57
CA ASP A 87 -6.33 12.70 -7.26
C ASP A 87 -6.51 12.05 -5.87
N ILE A 88 -7.51 12.48 -5.09
CA ILE A 88 -7.93 11.85 -3.82
C ILE A 88 -9.43 11.60 -3.81
N VAL A 89 -9.83 10.34 -3.60
CA VAL A 89 -11.23 9.93 -3.58
C VAL A 89 -11.53 9.11 -2.34
N ILE A 90 -12.62 9.41 -1.65
CA ILE A 90 -13.19 8.55 -0.61
C ILE A 90 -14.12 7.55 -1.28
N ARG A 91 -13.72 6.28 -1.29
CA ARG A 91 -14.49 5.19 -1.92
C ARG A 91 -15.67 4.75 -1.06
N GLN A 92 -15.49 4.79 0.26
CA GLN A 92 -16.49 4.37 1.23
C GLN A 92 -16.32 5.13 2.54
N SER A 93 -17.41 5.35 3.25
CA SER A 93 -17.42 5.86 4.62
C SER A 93 -18.51 5.15 5.43
N CYS A 94 -18.20 4.82 6.68
CA CYS A 94 -19.15 4.21 7.62
C CYS A 94 -18.80 4.58 9.06
N GLN A 95 -19.76 4.41 9.97
CA GLN A 95 -19.48 4.50 11.39
C GLN A 95 -18.79 3.23 11.89
N VAL A 96 -17.88 3.41 12.85
CA VAL A 96 -17.22 2.32 13.59
C VAL A 96 -17.30 2.61 15.09
N PRO A 97 -17.06 1.62 15.96
CA PRO A 97 -16.97 1.85 17.40
C PRO A 97 -15.96 2.94 17.76
N ASP A 98 -16.21 3.68 18.84
CA ASP A 98 -15.38 4.84 19.23
C ASP A 98 -13.94 4.45 19.59
N ASP A 99 -13.69 3.21 20.00
CA ASP A 99 -12.39 2.63 20.30
C ASP A 99 -11.70 1.97 19.10
N TRP A 100 -12.40 1.86 17.94
CA TRP A 100 -11.85 1.25 16.74
C TRP A 100 -10.62 2.02 16.24
N HIS A 101 -9.47 1.32 16.11
CA HIS A 101 -8.22 1.92 15.67
C HIS A 101 -7.68 1.22 14.43
N PRO A 102 -7.33 1.93 13.32
CA PRO A 102 -7.04 1.30 12.03
C PRO A 102 -5.73 0.49 11.97
N ARG A 103 -4.91 0.53 13.02
CA ARG A 103 -3.63 -0.23 13.10
C ARG A 103 -3.62 -1.33 14.15
N TYR A 104 -4.57 -1.31 15.09
CA TYR A 104 -4.57 -2.18 16.27
C TYR A 104 -5.82 -3.04 16.31
N GLN A 105 -6.26 -3.53 15.13
CA GLN A 105 -7.27 -4.56 15.01
C GLN A 105 -6.61 -5.92 14.93
N ASP A 106 -7.29 -6.94 15.40
CA ASP A 106 -6.87 -8.32 15.18
C ASP A 106 -6.95 -8.66 13.69
N HIS A 107 -6.02 -9.49 13.22
CA HIS A 107 -6.01 -10.02 11.85
C HIS A 107 -6.02 -8.97 10.72
N VAL A 108 -5.28 -7.86 10.89
CA VAL A 108 -5.10 -6.90 9.79
C VAL A 108 -4.30 -7.54 8.66
N VAL A 109 -4.86 -7.52 7.45
CA VAL A 109 -4.22 -8.02 6.24
C VAL A 109 -4.05 -6.87 5.25
N LYS A 110 -2.84 -6.72 4.67
CA LYS A 110 -2.54 -5.68 3.68
C LYS A 110 -2.15 -6.31 2.37
N THR A 111 -2.75 -5.84 1.28
CA THR A 111 -2.41 -6.25 -0.08
C THR A 111 -1.85 -5.08 -0.86
N TYR A 112 -0.67 -5.31 -1.44
CA TYR A 112 -0.02 -4.37 -2.36
C TYR A 112 0.15 -5.00 -3.73
N GLU A 113 0.16 -4.16 -4.76
CA GLU A 113 0.62 -4.52 -6.10
C GLU A 113 1.80 -3.65 -6.51
N TYR A 114 2.75 -4.27 -7.21
CA TYR A 114 3.84 -3.57 -7.87
C TYR A 114 3.78 -3.82 -9.37
N HIS A 115 3.56 -2.75 -10.14
CA HIS A 115 3.36 -2.82 -11.59
C HIS A 115 4.65 -2.50 -12.35
N ILE A 116 4.97 -3.34 -13.33
CA ILE A 116 6.14 -3.22 -14.20
C ILE A 116 5.66 -3.23 -15.65
N CYS A 117 6.11 -2.25 -16.44
CA CYS A 117 5.97 -2.25 -17.89
C CYS A 117 7.27 -2.81 -18.49
N ASN A 118 7.23 -4.08 -18.93
CA ASN A 118 8.39 -4.77 -19.52
C ASN A 118 8.35 -4.69 -21.04
N ALA A 119 8.85 -3.59 -21.58
CA ALA A 119 8.83 -3.30 -23.00
C ALA A 119 10.16 -2.67 -23.44
N PRO A 120 10.62 -2.87 -24.70
CA PRO A 120 11.87 -2.25 -25.20
C PRO A 120 11.89 -0.73 -25.09
N VAL A 121 10.73 -0.10 -25.25
CA VAL A 121 10.56 1.36 -25.15
C VAL A 121 9.48 1.71 -24.12
N PRO A 122 9.62 2.83 -23.36
CA PRO A 122 8.65 3.20 -22.34
C PRO A 122 7.32 3.64 -22.96
N ASN A 123 6.22 3.28 -22.30
CA ASN A 123 4.89 3.80 -22.61
C ASN A 123 4.60 5.05 -21.75
N PRO A 124 4.45 6.27 -22.35
CA PRO A 124 4.24 7.49 -21.59
C PRO A 124 2.91 7.49 -20.79
N LEU A 125 1.91 6.72 -21.20
CA LEU A 125 0.63 6.62 -20.47
C LEU A 125 0.76 5.76 -19.20
N LYS A 126 1.76 4.89 -19.10
CA LYS A 126 2.03 4.04 -17.94
C LYS A 126 3.05 4.65 -16.97
N ARG A 127 3.70 5.78 -17.32
CA ARG A 127 4.82 6.33 -16.55
C ARG A 127 4.53 6.67 -15.08
N ARG A 128 3.27 6.95 -14.75
CA ARG A 128 2.85 7.28 -13.38
C ARG A 128 2.51 6.05 -12.54
N TYR A 129 2.15 4.93 -13.19
CA TYR A 129 1.54 3.77 -12.51
C TYR A 129 2.30 2.46 -12.74
N SER A 130 3.45 2.50 -13.38
CA SER A 130 4.32 1.34 -13.54
C SER A 130 5.79 1.75 -13.67
N THR A 131 6.68 0.83 -13.27
CA THR A 131 8.11 0.97 -13.49
C THR A 131 8.48 0.35 -14.81
N HIS A 132 9.14 1.12 -15.70
CA HIS A 132 9.61 0.61 -16.97
C HIS A 132 10.91 -0.20 -16.83
N VAL A 133 10.93 -1.40 -17.42
CA VAL A 133 12.10 -2.27 -17.54
C VAL A 133 12.27 -2.65 -19.03
N SER A 134 13.34 -2.17 -19.64
CA SER A 134 13.58 -2.32 -21.10
C SER A 134 14.09 -3.68 -21.53
N PHE A 135 14.71 -4.44 -20.63
CA PHE A 135 15.25 -5.77 -20.92
C PHE A 135 14.20 -6.85 -20.65
N PRO A 136 14.14 -7.91 -21.49
CA PRO A 136 13.27 -9.04 -21.22
C PRO A 136 13.48 -9.60 -19.82
N MET A 137 12.41 -10.03 -19.17
CA MET A 137 12.44 -10.64 -17.85
C MET A 137 11.93 -12.07 -17.89
N ASP A 138 12.61 -12.96 -17.18
CA ASP A 138 12.15 -14.33 -16.93
C ASP A 138 11.19 -14.32 -15.73
N VAL A 139 9.90 -14.30 -16.02
CA VAL A 139 8.83 -14.29 -15.01
C VAL A 139 8.78 -15.61 -14.23
N GLU A 140 9.14 -16.74 -14.84
CA GLU A 140 9.16 -18.01 -14.13
C GLU A 140 10.32 -18.07 -13.11
N ALA A 141 11.47 -17.51 -13.43
CA ALA A 141 12.53 -17.32 -12.46
C ALA A 141 12.11 -16.39 -11.30
N MET A 142 11.39 -15.30 -11.63
CA MET A 142 10.84 -14.40 -10.60
C MET A 142 9.86 -15.11 -9.66
N LYS A 143 8.95 -15.95 -10.19
CA LYS A 143 8.02 -16.75 -9.38
C LYS A 143 8.74 -17.72 -8.44
N LYS A 144 9.80 -18.40 -8.93
CA LYS A 144 10.62 -19.28 -8.11
C LYS A 144 11.30 -18.51 -6.97
N GLY A 145 11.87 -17.33 -7.25
CA GLY A 145 12.45 -16.46 -6.24
C GLY A 145 11.42 -15.96 -5.23
N ALA A 146 10.23 -15.57 -5.70
CA ALA A 146 9.13 -15.09 -4.86
C ALA A 146 8.66 -16.14 -3.84
N ALA A 147 8.68 -17.43 -4.20
CA ALA A 147 8.26 -18.52 -3.32
C ALA A 147 9.07 -18.59 -2.01
N TYR A 148 10.33 -18.16 -2.00
CA TYR A 148 11.16 -18.12 -0.79
C TYR A 148 10.75 -17.02 0.20
N LEU A 149 9.94 -16.05 -0.21
CA LEU A 149 9.47 -14.94 0.62
C LEU A 149 8.13 -15.22 1.31
N ILE A 150 7.46 -16.31 0.93
CA ILE A 150 6.17 -16.72 1.53
C ILE A 150 6.43 -17.36 2.88
N GLY A 151 5.61 -17.00 3.88
CA GLY A 151 5.71 -17.47 5.26
C GLY A 151 6.20 -16.37 6.22
N GLU A 152 6.50 -16.80 7.45
CA GLU A 152 7.04 -15.92 8.49
C GLU A 152 8.56 -15.87 8.39
N HIS A 153 9.12 -14.67 8.21
CA HIS A 153 10.55 -14.43 8.07
C HIS A 153 10.96 -13.12 8.75
N ASP A 154 12.22 -13.04 9.11
CA ASP A 154 12.87 -11.78 9.46
C ASP A 154 13.27 -11.03 8.19
N PHE A 155 12.48 -9.99 7.84
CA PHE A 155 12.66 -9.20 6.63
C PHE A 155 13.66 -8.04 6.77
N VAL A 156 14.60 -8.09 7.70
CA VAL A 156 15.59 -7.02 7.91
C VAL A 156 16.38 -6.69 6.62
N SER A 157 16.73 -7.69 5.79
CA SER A 157 17.38 -7.50 4.48
C SER A 157 16.51 -6.70 3.49
N PHE A 158 15.20 -6.77 3.65
CA PHE A 158 14.21 -6.09 2.80
C PHE A 158 13.66 -4.82 3.45
N CYS A 159 14.35 -4.27 4.46
CA CYS A 159 13.93 -3.08 5.16
C CYS A 159 14.94 -1.95 5.01
N ASN A 160 14.49 -0.69 4.92
CA ASN A 160 15.40 0.44 4.92
C ASN A 160 15.99 0.63 6.34
N ILE A 161 17.31 0.75 6.44
CA ILE A 161 18.11 0.84 7.67
C ILE A 161 17.69 2.00 8.61
N LYS A 162 16.98 3.01 8.09
CA LYS A 162 16.52 4.18 8.86
C LYS A 162 15.25 3.91 9.69
N THR A 163 14.80 2.67 9.84
CA THR A 163 13.61 2.38 10.66
C THR A 163 14.00 2.22 12.12
N ASN A 164 13.20 2.82 13.00
CA ASN A 164 13.26 2.59 14.46
C ASN A 164 12.40 1.37 14.87
N VAL A 165 12.16 0.42 13.94
CA VAL A 165 11.34 -0.76 14.20
C VAL A 165 12.27 -1.83 14.75
N GLU A 166 12.05 -2.23 15.99
CA GLU A 166 12.82 -3.29 16.66
C GLU A 166 12.45 -4.69 16.15
N ASP A 167 11.17 -4.91 15.82
CA ASP A 167 10.67 -6.17 15.28
C ASP A 167 10.57 -6.11 13.76
N THR A 168 11.41 -6.88 13.07
CA THR A 168 11.46 -7.01 11.60
C THR A 168 10.81 -8.30 11.07
N VAL A 169 10.22 -9.13 11.95
CA VAL A 169 9.52 -10.34 11.57
C VAL A 169 8.15 -9.98 10.97
N ARG A 170 7.86 -10.51 9.78
CA ARG A 170 6.57 -10.36 9.11
C ARG A 170 6.15 -11.67 8.49
N THR A 171 4.84 -11.82 8.29
CA THR A 171 4.28 -12.97 7.57
C THR A 171 3.74 -12.51 6.22
N VAL A 172 4.33 -13.03 5.14
CA VAL A 172 3.80 -12.91 3.79
C VAL A 172 2.90 -14.12 3.53
N TYR A 173 1.61 -13.87 3.35
CA TYR A 173 0.61 -14.93 3.13
C TYR A 173 0.60 -15.41 1.69
N ALA A 174 0.79 -14.50 0.74
CA ALA A 174 0.86 -14.80 -0.67
C ALA A 174 1.75 -13.78 -1.41
N LEU A 175 2.42 -14.24 -2.46
CA LEU A 175 3.15 -13.41 -3.40
C LEU A 175 3.01 -14.02 -4.80
N ASP A 176 2.12 -13.45 -5.60
CA ASP A 176 1.81 -13.88 -6.96
C ASP A 176 2.46 -12.95 -7.97
N ILE A 177 2.92 -13.52 -9.09
CA ILE A 177 3.46 -12.76 -10.21
C ILE A 177 2.69 -13.15 -11.47
N MET A 178 2.03 -12.18 -12.06
CA MET A 178 1.21 -12.32 -13.26
C MET A 178 1.83 -11.52 -14.40
N GLN A 179 1.74 -12.03 -15.62
CA GLN A 179 2.14 -11.31 -16.82
C GLN A 179 1.02 -11.30 -17.84
N GLU A 180 0.68 -10.12 -18.33
CA GLU A 180 -0.27 -9.90 -19.43
C GLU A 180 0.39 -9.00 -20.48
N GLY A 181 0.88 -9.62 -21.56
CA GLY A 181 1.64 -8.90 -22.59
C GLY A 181 2.91 -8.28 -22.02
N GLU A 182 2.99 -6.95 -22.06
CA GLU A 182 4.12 -6.17 -21.52
C GLU A 182 3.97 -5.85 -20.02
N ASP A 183 2.84 -6.11 -19.42
CA ASP A 183 2.57 -5.77 -18.02
C ASP A 183 2.86 -6.97 -17.10
N ILE A 184 3.70 -6.72 -16.09
CA ILE A 184 3.99 -7.68 -15.03
C ILE A 184 3.51 -7.07 -13.73
N THR A 185 2.69 -7.81 -12.98
CA THR A 185 2.17 -7.41 -11.68
C THR A 185 2.63 -8.38 -10.60
N LEU A 186 3.28 -7.85 -9.57
CA LEU A 186 3.59 -8.56 -8.33
C LEU A 186 2.51 -8.20 -7.31
N ARG A 187 1.69 -9.16 -6.90
CA ARG A 187 0.67 -8.98 -5.85
C ARG A 187 1.14 -9.67 -4.58
N ILE A 188 1.31 -8.89 -3.51
CA ILE A 188 1.81 -9.38 -2.23
C ILE A 188 0.81 -9.08 -1.11
N THR A 189 0.51 -10.10 -0.30
CA THR A 189 -0.42 -10.02 0.84
C THR A 189 0.28 -10.49 2.11
N GLY A 190 0.12 -9.76 3.21
CA GLY A 190 0.76 -10.09 4.48
C GLY A 190 0.15 -9.37 5.68
N ASN A 191 0.61 -9.72 6.90
CA ASN A 191 0.17 -9.10 8.16
C ASN A 191 0.65 -7.64 8.34
N GLY A 192 1.63 -7.22 7.56
CA GLY A 192 2.22 -5.90 7.57
C GLY A 192 3.52 -5.86 6.80
N PHE A 193 3.98 -4.66 6.48
CA PHE A 193 5.20 -4.46 5.70
C PHE A 193 6.09 -3.42 6.38
N LEU A 194 7.39 -3.65 6.32
CA LEU A 194 8.41 -2.73 6.82
C LEU A 194 8.61 -1.58 5.82
N TYR A 195 9.32 -0.56 6.25
CA TYR A 195 9.61 0.61 5.41
C TYR A 195 10.34 0.20 4.13
N ASN A 196 9.77 0.54 2.98
CA ASN A 196 10.21 0.17 1.63
C ASN A 196 10.21 -1.36 1.32
N MET A 197 9.70 -2.23 2.18
CA MET A 197 9.81 -3.69 2.04
C MET A 197 9.31 -4.19 0.68
N VAL A 198 8.10 -3.85 0.28
CA VAL A 198 7.53 -4.31 -1.00
C VAL A 198 8.35 -3.81 -2.20
N ARG A 199 8.85 -2.58 -2.15
CA ARG A 199 9.70 -2.01 -3.22
C ARG A 199 11.07 -2.68 -3.30
N ILE A 200 11.64 -3.08 -2.16
CA ILE A 200 12.93 -3.81 -2.12
C ILE A 200 12.72 -5.24 -2.63
N ILE A 201 11.61 -5.89 -2.27
CA ILE A 201 11.21 -7.20 -2.82
C ILE A 201 11.07 -7.08 -4.34
N ALA A 202 10.32 -6.11 -4.85
CA ALA A 202 10.15 -5.88 -6.28
C ALA A 202 11.51 -5.66 -6.98
N GLY A 203 12.38 -4.80 -6.43
CA GLY A 203 13.71 -4.56 -6.99
C GLY A 203 14.60 -5.80 -6.98
N THR A 204 14.48 -6.65 -5.99
CA THR A 204 15.21 -7.95 -5.91
C THR A 204 14.69 -8.93 -6.96
N LEU A 205 13.37 -9.07 -7.09
CA LEU A 205 12.75 -9.94 -8.08
C LEU A 205 12.98 -9.47 -9.53
N ILE A 206 13.05 -8.15 -9.77
CA ILE A 206 13.48 -7.60 -11.06
C ILE A 206 14.91 -8.04 -11.39
N ARG A 207 15.83 -8.11 -10.41
CA ARG A 207 17.17 -8.63 -10.63
C ARG A 207 17.20 -10.11 -10.97
N VAL A 208 16.31 -10.90 -10.34
CA VAL A 208 16.12 -12.32 -10.68
C VAL A 208 15.60 -12.43 -12.13
N GLY A 209 14.53 -11.73 -12.48
CA GLY A 209 13.95 -11.76 -13.84
C GLY A 209 14.92 -11.34 -14.93
N ARG A 210 15.89 -10.46 -14.62
CA ARG A 210 16.94 -10.03 -15.52
C ARG A 210 18.16 -10.96 -15.54
N GLY A 211 18.16 -12.04 -14.79
CA GLY A 211 19.27 -13.00 -14.71
C GLY A 211 20.53 -12.49 -13.99
N PHE A 212 20.42 -11.42 -13.17
CA PHE A 212 21.53 -10.98 -12.31
C PHE A 212 21.63 -11.79 -11.02
N TYR A 213 20.52 -12.39 -10.61
CA TYR A 213 20.40 -13.26 -9.44
C TYR A 213 19.72 -14.55 -9.87
N GLU A 214 20.25 -15.69 -9.41
CA GLU A 214 19.50 -16.94 -9.44
C GLU A 214 18.33 -16.88 -8.46
N PRO A 215 17.21 -17.60 -8.66
CA PRO A 215 16.07 -17.58 -7.76
C PRO A 215 16.42 -17.90 -6.31
N GLU A 216 17.35 -18.82 -6.06
CA GLU A 216 17.83 -19.24 -4.75
C GLU A 216 18.52 -18.11 -3.97
N ARG A 217 19.04 -17.12 -4.68
CA ARG A 217 19.67 -15.93 -4.07
C ARG A 217 18.70 -15.18 -3.17
N VAL A 218 17.40 -15.23 -3.45
CA VAL A 218 16.37 -14.59 -2.61
C VAL A 218 16.35 -15.19 -1.20
N LYS A 219 16.47 -16.51 -1.10
CA LYS A 219 16.60 -17.21 0.20
C LYS A 219 17.88 -16.81 0.93
N GLU A 220 19.02 -16.81 0.22
CA GLU A 220 20.29 -16.39 0.82
C GLU A 220 20.23 -14.98 1.38
N ILE A 221 19.57 -14.05 0.67
CA ILE A 221 19.37 -12.67 1.12
C ILE A 221 18.56 -12.60 2.44
N LEU A 222 17.53 -13.45 2.60
CA LEU A 222 16.79 -13.57 3.87
C LEU A 222 17.72 -14.04 4.99
N ASP A 223 18.52 -15.07 4.73
CA ASP A 223 19.40 -15.70 5.72
C ASP A 223 20.57 -14.79 6.13
N GLU A 224 21.09 -13.98 5.21
CA GLU A 224 22.20 -13.04 5.46
C GLU A 224 21.83 -11.90 6.42
N LYS A 225 20.54 -11.50 6.48
CA LYS A 225 20.04 -10.39 7.31
C LYS A 225 20.77 -9.06 7.09
N VAL A 226 21.16 -8.78 5.84
CA VAL A 226 21.91 -7.59 5.45
C VAL A 226 21.20 -6.86 4.31
N ARG A 227 20.83 -5.58 4.53
CA ARG A 227 20.11 -4.77 3.52
C ARG A 227 20.86 -4.68 2.18
N THR A 228 22.18 -4.59 2.18
CA THR A 228 23.00 -4.46 0.98
C THR A 228 23.07 -5.73 0.13
N ALA A 229 22.66 -6.88 0.66
CA ALA A 229 22.55 -8.13 -0.09
C ALA A 229 21.33 -8.12 -1.03
N ALA A 230 20.24 -7.44 -0.63
CA ALA A 230 19.03 -7.34 -1.43
C ALA A 230 19.19 -6.36 -2.61
N GLY A 231 18.26 -6.43 -3.55
CA GLY A 231 18.18 -5.53 -4.69
C GLY A 231 17.96 -4.05 -4.29
N VAL A 232 18.11 -3.18 -5.28
CA VAL A 232 17.80 -1.75 -5.11
C VAL A 232 16.32 -1.55 -4.78
N THR A 233 16.00 -0.48 -4.06
CA THR A 233 14.60 -0.10 -3.84
C THR A 233 13.98 0.32 -5.16
N ALA A 234 12.97 -0.41 -5.62
CA ALA A 234 12.28 -0.09 -6.87
C ALA A 234 11.55 1.26 -6.80
N PRO A 235 11.33 1.98 -7.91
CA PRO A 235 10.65 3.26 -7.94
C PRO A 235 9.27 3.23 -7.29
N PRO A 236 8.78 4.34 -6.69
CA PRO A 236 7.51 4.35 -5.98
C PRO A 236 6.29 4.27 -6.90
N ASN A 237 6.40 4.81 -8.12
CA ASN A 237 5.32 4.91 -9.10
C ASN A 237 4.74 3.56 -9.59
N GLY A 238 5.43 2.45 -9.33
CA GLY A 238 4.88 1.11 -9.59
C GLY A 238 4.09 0.55 -8.42
N LEU A 239 4.17 1.14 -7.22
CA LEU A 239 3.57 0.58 -6.02
C LEU A 239 2.19 1.17 -5.73
N VAL A 240 1.23 0.30 -5.48
CA VAL A 240 -0.11 0.67 -5.03
C VAL A 240 -0.53 -0.19 -3.83
N LEU A 241 -1.04 0.45 -2.78
CA LEU A 241 -1.77 -0.21 -1.70
C LEU A 241 -3.19 -0.52 -2.19
N VAL A 242 -3.48 -1.78 -2.46
CA VAL A 242 -4.77 -2.20 -3.04
C VAL A 242 -5.86 -2.15 -1.99
N GLU A 243 -5.62 -2.81 -0.85
CA GLU A 243 -6.61 -2.92 0.22
C GLU A 243 -5.99 -3.20 1.58
N ILE A 244 -6.75 -2.87 2.63
CA ILE A 244 -6.49 -3.28 4.00
C ILE A 244 -7.73 -4.03 4.47
N GLY A 245 -7.59 -5.35 4.64
CA GLY A 245 -8.62 -6.22 5.19
C GLY A 245 -8.58 -6.22 6.72
N TYR A 246 -9.76 -6.21 7.33
CA TYR A 246 -9.97 -6.38 8.76
C TYR A 246 -10.90 -7.58 8.94
N ASP A 247 -10.71 -8.35 10.00
CA ASP A 247 -11.63 -9.43 10.33
C ASP A 247 -12.90 -8.82 10.97
N ASP A 248 -13.80 -8.36 10.09
CA ASP A 248 -15.10 -7.79 10.49
C ASP A 248 -16.13 -8.91 10.72
N SER A 249 -15.76 -9.98 11.43
CA SER A 249 -16.69 -11.10 11.73
C SER A 249 -17.94 -10.69 12.50
N GLU A 250 -18.02 -9.46 13.00
CA GLU A 250 -19.18 -8.91 13.71
C GLU A 250 -19.98 -7.87 12.91
N ASN A 251 -19.55 -7.44 11.71
CA ASN A 251 -20.20 -6.35 10.97
C ASN A 251 -20.49 -6.68 9.48
N SER A 252 -20.55 -7.95 9.08
CA SER A 252 -20.88 -8.34 7.71
C SER A 252 -22.40 -8.26 7.45
N GLY A 253 -22.93 -7.05 7.35
CA GLY A 253 -24.25 -6.76 6.81
C GLY A 253 -24.34 -6.71 5.29
N TYR A 254 -23.28 -7.13 4.55
CA TYR A 254 -23.27 -7.20 3.10
C TYR A 254 -23.09 -8.63 2.61
N SER A 255 -24.06 -9.09 1.81
CA SER A 255 -24.11 -10.42 1.23
C SER A 255 -23.01 -10.63 0.19
N GLU A 256 -22.52 -11.88 0.07
CA GLU A 256 -21.54 -12.32 -0.94
C GLU A 256 -21.97 -12.06 -2.41
N GLU A 257 -23.22 -11.65 -2.65
CA GLU A 257 -23.77 -11.40 -3.99
C GLU A 257 -23.29 -10.09 -4.64
N GLU A 258 -22.75 -9.14 -3.89
CA GLU A 258 -22.24 -7.86 -4.44
C GLU A 258 -20.75 -7.89 -4.82
N ARG A 259 -20.09 -9.03 -4.71
CA ARG A 259 -18.66 -9.24 -5.07
C ARG A 259 -18.43 -9.82 -6.47
N ARG A 260 -19.47 -9.90 -7.30
CA ARG A 260 -19.35 -10.40 -8.68
C ARG A 260 -19.49 -9.29 -9.72
#